data_b1a9bb8be6734907565df930b2feea8b
#
_entry.id   b1a9bb8be6734907565df930b2feea8b
#
_cell.length_a   1.000
_cell.length_b   1.000
_cell.length_c   1.000
_cell.angle_alpha   90.00
_cell.angle_beta   90.00
_cell.angle_gamma   90.00
#
_symmetry.space_group_name_H-M   'P 1'
#
loop_
_entity.id
_entity.type
_entity.pdbx_description
1 polymer ?
#
loop_
_entity_poly.entity_id
_entity_poly.type
_entity_poly.pdbx_seq_one_letter_code
_entity_poly.pdbx_strand_id
1 'polypeptide(L)'
;VLFRSMNLDWIPVEKSWRLNEKHYGELQRLNKAETAEKYGEEQVLVWRRSYDIAPHPLSESDLRNPRFDYRYHEVPDAELPRTESLKDTIERIMPYWESDIFPSLKTAHTLLVVAHGNSLRGIIKHLKNISDEDIVKLNLPTAVPYVFEFDENLNVANDYFLGNPEEIKKLMEAVANQGKKK
;
A
#
# COMPACT_ATOMS: atom_id res chain seq x y z
N VAL A 1 19.31 -2.79 3.50
CA VAL A 1 19.95 -1.73 2.69
C VAL A 1 19.54 -0.34 3.21
N LEU A 2 18.22 -0.07 3.41
CA LEU A 2 17.74 1.24 3.86
C LEU A 2 18.43 1.73 5.14
N PHE A 3 18.39 0.95 6.21
CA PHE A 3 18.95 1.34 7.53
C PHE A 3 20.45 1.53 7.48
N ARG A 4 21.17 0.69 6.73
CA ARG A 4 22.62 0.84 6.54
C ARG A 4 22.94 2.15 5.82
N SER A 5 22.20 2.50 4.77
CA SER A 5 22.42 3.75 4.02
C SER A 5 22.14 4.99 4.88
N MET A 6 21.28 4.87 5.87
CA MET A 6 20.97 5.93 6.84
C MET A 6 21.88 5.89 8.07
N ASN A 7 22.81 4.92 8.18
CA ASN A 7 23.61 4.64 9.37
C ASN A 7 22.78 4.41 10.64
N LEU A 8 21.66 3.70 10.49
CA LEU A 8 20.64 3.45 11.51
C LEU A 8 20.41 1.94 11.72
N ASP A 9 21.45 1.11 11.61
CA ASP A 9 21.35 -0.35 11.78
C ASP A 9 20.88 -0.76 13.19
N TRP A 10 20.97 0.14 14.15
CA TRP A 10 20.63 -0.06 15.54
C TRP A 10 19.17 0.21 15.91
N ILE A 11 18.37 0.83 15.02
CA ILE A 11 16.97 1.13 15.34
C ILE A 11 16.12 -0.15 15.37
N PRO A 12 15.09 -0.21 16.23
CA PRO A 12 14.11 -1.30 16.20
C PRO A 12 13.39 -1.36 14.85
N VAL A 13 13.20 -2.57 14.34
CA VAL A 13 12.47 -2.83 13.07
C VAL A 13 11.40 -3.87 13.34
N GLU A 14 10.16 -3.47 13.19
CA GLU A 14 9.01 -4.36 13.24
C GLU A 14 8.52 -4.67 11.84
N LYS A 15 8.03 -5.89 11.63
CA LYS A 15 7.52 -6.36 10.34
C LYS A 15 6.13 -6.91 10.52
N SER A 16 5.22 -6.50 9.65
CA SER A 16 3.87 -7.04 9.62
C SER A 16 3.45 -7.35 8.18
N TRP A 17 2.90 -8.54 7.96
CA TRP A 17 2.31 -8.92 6.67
C TRP A 17 1.11 -8.02 6.32
N ARG A 18 0.47 -7.41 7.31
CA ARG A 18 -0.64 -6.48 7.11
C ARG A 18 -0.24 -5.22 6.34
N LEU A 19 1.06 -4.91 6.24
CA LEU A 19 1.59 -3.83 5.40
C LEU A 19 2.00 -4.28 3.98
N ASN A 20 1.80 -5.54 3.62
CA ASN A 20 2.06 -6.02 2.27
C ASN A 20 1.24 -5.25 1.24
N GLU A 21 1.70 -5.25 -0.02
CA GLU A 21 0.94 -4.70 -1.16
C GLU A 21 -0.41 -5.39 -1.29
N LYS A 22 -1.37 -4.69 -1.88
CA LYS A 22 -2.68 -5.21 -2.29
C LYS A 22 -2.51 -6.52 -3.05
N HIS A 23 -3.29 -7.54 -2.68
CA HIS A 23 -3.27 -8.81 -3.38
C HIS A 23 -4.12 -8.74 -4.65
N TYR A 24 -3.48 -8.92 -5.79
CA TYR A 24 -4.13 -8.74 -7.10
C TYR A 24 -4.86 -10.00 -7.63
N GLY A 25 -5.16 -10.98 -6.77
CA GLY A 25 -5.89 -12.17 -7.18
C GLY A 25 -5.24 -12.90 -8.36
N GLU A 26 -6.04 -13.31 -9.34
CA GLU A 26 -5.55 -14.00 -10.54
C GLU A 26 -4.54 -13.18 -11.36
N LEU A 27 -4.50 -11.86 -11.18
CA LEU A 27 -3.53 -10.98 -11.86
C LEU A 27 -2.14 -11.03 -11.25
N GLN A 28 -1.98 -11.71 -10.10
CA GLN A 28 -0.69 -11.80 -9.40
C GLN A 28 0.38 -12.44 -10.30
N ARG A 29 1.53 -11.78 -10.39
CA ARG A 29 2.69 -12.17 -11.24
C ARG A 29 2.46 -12.11 -12.76
N LEU A 30 1.30 -11.68 -13.25
CA LEU A 30 1.08 -11.49 -14.68
C LEU A 30 1.68 -10.17 -15.16
N ASN A 31 2.17 -10.17 -16.39
CA ASN A 31 2.61 -8.96 -17.07
C ASN A 31 1.38 -8.05 -17.33
N LYS A 32 1.55 -6.74 -17.15
CA LYS A 32 0.48 -5.76 -17.38
C LYS A 32 -0.09 -5.79 -18.79
N ALA A 33 0.79 -5.96 -19.79
CA ALA A 33 0.39 -6.00 -21.20
C ALA A 33 -0.42 -7.27 -21.53
N GLU A 34 0.06 -8.43 -21.08
CA GLU A 34 -0.65 -9.71 -21.25
C GLU A 34 -2.01 -9.72 -20.54
N THR A 35 -2.07 -9.07 -19.37
CA THR A 35 -3.32 -8.95 -18.62
C THR A 35 -4.32 -8.07 -19.37
N ALA A 36 -3.86 -6.95 -19.94
CA ALA A 36 -4.69 -6.04 -20.71
C ALA A 36 -5.17 -6.70 -22.02
N GLU A 37 -4.34 -7.52 -22.64
CA GLU A 37 -4.72 -8.30 -23.84
C GLU A 37 -5.81 -9.34 -23.52
N LYS A 38 -5.71 -10.02 -22.38
CA LYS A 38 -6.64 -11.06 -21.95
C LYS A 38 -7.99 -10.52 -21.47
N TYR A 39 -8.00 -9.43 -20.70
CA TYR A 39 -9.17 -8.94 -19.99
C TYR A 39 -9.67 -7.57 -20.49
N GLY A 40 -8.95 -6.93 -21.40
CA GLY A 40 -9.19 -5.56 -21.83
C GLY A 40 -8.56 -4.52 -20.90
N GLU A 41 -8.07 -3.42 -21.49
CA GLU A 41 -7.38 -2.35 -20.74
C GLU A 41 -8.31 -1.68 -19.71
N GLU A 42 -9.57 -1.47 -20.06
CA GLU A 42 -10.56 -0.83 -19.21
C GLU A 42 -10.83 -1.66 -17.94
N GLN A 43 -11.06 -2.96 -18.09
CA GLN A 43 -11.31 -3.85 -16.95
C GLN A 43 -10.09 -3.96 -16.03
N VAL A 44 -8.87 -4.02 -16.59
CA VAL A 44 -7.63 -4.05 -15.82
C VAL A 44 -7.43 -2.74 -15.07
N LEU A 45 -7.79 -1.61 -15.68
CA LEU A 45 -7.73 -0.30 -15.03
C LEU A 45 -8.71 -0.24 -13.85
N VAL A 46 -9.94 -0.73 -14.00
CA VAL A 46 -10.93 -0.83 -12.92
C VAL A 46 -10.35 -1.63 -11.74
N TRP A 47 -9.85 -2.84 -11.97
CA TRP A 47 -9.29 -3.69 -10.92
C TRP A 47 -8.07 -3.07 -10.20
N ARG A 48 -7.30 -2.26 -10.90
CA ARG A 48 -6.11 -1.61 -10.35
C ARG A 48 -6.41 -0.31 -9.61
N ARG A 49 -7.46 0.40 -10.01
CA ARG A 49 -7.70 1.78 -9.56
C ARG A 49 -8.95 1.95 -8.72
N SER A 50 -9.98 1.12 -8.88
CA SER A 50 -11.20 1.27 -8.08
C SER A 50 -10.93 1.07 -6.58
N TYR A 51 -11.79 1.68 -5.79
CA TYR A 51 -11.72 1.58 -4.34
C TYR A 51 -12.17 0.20 -3.84
N ASP A 52 -13.32 -0.29 -4.34
CA ASP A 52 -14.06 -1.44 -3.82
C ASP A 52 -14.15 -2.65 -4.77
N ILE A 53 -13.62 -2.53 -6.01
CA ILE A 53 -13.64 -3.64 -6.98
C ILE A 53 -12.32 -4.38 -6.97
N ALA A 54 -12.35 -5.64 -6.49
CA ALA A 54 -11.21 -6.55 -6.51
C ALA A 54 -11.12 -7.33 -7.83
N PRO A 55 -9.91 -7.75 -8.24
CA PRO A 55 -9.74 -8.78 -9.28
C PRO A 55 -10.33 -10.13 -8.84
N HIS A 56 -10.48 -11.06 -9.77
CA HIS A 56 -10.91 -12.43 -9.44
C HIS A 56 -9.97 -13.08 -8.43
N PRO A 57 -10.52 -13.75 -7.39
CA PRO A 57 -9.69 -14.38 -6.36
C PRO A 57 -8.93 -15.59 -6.92
N LEU A 58 -7.73 -15.82 -6.41
CA LEU A 58 -7.03 -17.08 -6.65
C LEU A 58 -7.86 -18.27 -6.14
N SER A 59 -7.82 -19.39 -6.87
CA SER A 59 -8.39 -20.63 -6.38
C SER A 59 -7.67 -21.11 -5.12
N GLU A 60 -8.32 -21.96 -4.34
CA GLU A 60 -7.71 -22.49 -3.12
C GLU A 60 -6.48 -23.36 -3.40
N SER A 61 -6.43 -24.01 -4.56
CA SER A 61 -5.32 -24.85 -4.99
C SER A 61 -4.23 -24.12 -5.77
N ASP A 62 -4.39 -22.83 -6.05
CA ASP A 62 -3.39 -22.06 -6.79
C ASP A 62 -2.14 -21.86 -5.92
N LEU A 63 -0.99 -22.27 -6.41
CA LEU A 63 0.29 -22.17 -5.69
C LEU A 63 0.77 -20.75 -5.42
N ARG A 64 0.14 -19.76 -6.05
CA ARG A 64 0.37 -18.33 -5.75
C ARG A 64 -0.40 -17.84 -4.53
N ASN A 65 -1.31 -18.68 -3.99
CA ASN A 65 -2.07 -18.36 -2.80
C ASN A 65 -1.12 -18.23 -1.60
N PRO A 66 -1.21 -17.14 -0.82
CA PRO A 66 -0.33 -16.92 0.34
C PRO A 66 -0.30 -18.05 1.37
N ARG A 67 -1.35 -18.84 1.46
CA ARG A 67 -1.42 -20.02 2.36
C ARG A 67 -0.31 -21.05 2.13
N PHE A 68 0.26 -21.09 0.92
CA PHE A 68 1.35 -22.01 0.59
C PHE A 68 2.74 -21.39 0.82
N ASP A 69 2.80 -20.14 1.24
CA ASP A 69 4.05 -19.46 1.54
C ASP A 69 4.40 -19.63 3.03
N TYR A 70 5.51 -20.29 3.31
CA TYR A 70 5.96 -20.54 4.67
C TYR A 70 6.06 -19.28 5.55
N ARG A 71 6.27 -18.12 4.96
CA ARG A 71 6.32 -16.84 5.70
C ARG A 71 5.01 -16.50 6.44
N TYR A 72 3.91 -17.12 6.04
CA TYR A 72 2.57 -16.88 6.61
C TYR A 72 2.01 -18.07 7.37
N HIS A 73 2.85 -19.09 7.72
CA HIS A 73 2.40 -20.32 8.36
C HIS A 73 1.74 -20.10 9.74
N GLU A 74 2.00 -18.99 10.39
CA GLU A 74 1.37 -18.59 11.66
C GLU A 74 0.09 -17.75 11.48
N VAL A 75 -0.23 -17.35 10.24
CA VAL A 75 -1.41 -16.55 9.94
C VAL A 75 -2.56 -17.50 9.59
N PRO A 76 -3.74 -17.36 10.24
CA PRO A 76 -4.90 -18.16 9.87
C PRO A 76 -5.26 -18.01 8.39
N ASP A 77 -5.54 -19.10 7.70
CA ASP A 77 -5.90 -19.09 6.26
C ASP A 77 -7.03 -18.11 5.93
N ALA A 78 -7.98 -17.95 6.85
CA ALA A 78 -9.13 -17.05 6.68
C ALA A 78 -8.73 -15.55 6.65
N GLU A 79 -7.56 -15.21 7.19
CA GLU A 79 -7.04 -13.83 7.18
C GLU A 79 -6.16 -13.55 5.95
N LEU A 80 -5.69 -14.60 5.26
CA LEU A 80 -4.83 -14.45 4.10
C LEU A 80 -5.65 -14.10 2.84
N PRO A 81 -5.37 -12.95 2.19
CA PRO A 81 -6.16 -12.53 1.05
C PRO A 81 -5.87 -13.39 -0.19
N ARG A 82 -6.92 -13.82 -0.88
CA ARG A 82 -6.82 -14.43 -2.22
C ARG A 82 -7.02 -13.39 -3.34
N THR A 83 -7.54 -12.23 -2.98
CA THR A 83 -7.68 -11.02 -3.78
C THR A 83 -8.02 -9.86 -2.86
N GLU A 84 -7.74 -8.63 -3.28
CA GLU A 84 -8.11 -7.43 -2.54
C GLU A 84 -8.49 -6.30 -3.49
N SER A 85 -9.51 -5.54 -3.12
CA SER A 85 -9.71 -4.15 -3.53
C SER A 85 -8.82 -3.23 -2.66
N LEU A 86 -8.84 -1.92 -2.89
CA LEU A 86 -8.18 -0.98 -2.00
C LEU A 86 -8.87 -0.94 -0.63
N LYS A 87 -10.20 -1.08 -0.60
CA LYS A 87 -10.99 -1.17 0.63
C LYS A 87 -10.55 -2.35 1.49
N ASP A 88 -10.46 -3.56 0.89
CA ASP A 88 -10.03 -4.76 1.60
C ASP A 88 -8.59 -4.61 2.15
N THR A 89 -7.71 -3.97 1.36
CA THR A 89 -6.34 -3.67 1.79
C THR A 89 -6.34 -2.78 3.04
N ILE A 90 -7.19 -1.76 3.08
CA ILE A 90 -7.33 -0.86 4.24
C ILE A 90 -7.88 -1.64 5.43
N GLU A 91 -8.93 -2.43 5.27
CA GLU A 91 -9.51 -3.26 6.32
C GLU A 91 -8.48 -4.23 6.93
N ARG A 92 -7.56 -4.75 6.11
CA ARG A 92 -6.45 -5.58 6.58
C ARG A 92 -5.40 -4.80 7.37
N ILE A 93 -5.14 -3.56 7.01
CA ILE A 93 -4.11 -2.71 7.64
C ILE A 93 -4.60 -2.15 8.98
N MET A 94 -5.84 -1.74 9.08
CA MET A 94 -6.36 -0.99 10.24
C MET A 94 -6.16 -1.68 11.58
N PRO A 95 -6.36 -2.98 11.76
CA PRO A 95 -6.05 -3.64 13.03
C PRO A 95 -4.59 -3.42 13.49
N TYR A 96 -3.63 -3.51 12.57
CA TYR A 96 -2.22 -3.28 12.88
C TYR A 96 -1.89 -1.79 13.07
N TRP A 97 -2.58 -0.93 12.36
CA TRP A 97 -2.50 0.51 12.59
C TRP A 97 -2.91 0.88 14.03
N GLU A 98 -4.05 0.36 14.47
CA GLU A 98 -4.62 0.68 15.78
C GLU A 98 -3.88 0.03 16.95
N SER A 99 -3.41 -1.21 16.78
CA SER A 99 -2.75 -1.96 17.85
C SER A 99 -1.27 -1.61 18.02
N ASP A 100 -0.58 -1.28 16.94
CA ASP A 100 0.88 -1.19 16.93
C ASP A 100 1.41 0.17 16.44
N ILE A 101 0.99 0.61 15.23
CA ILE A 101 1.57 1.81 14.61
C ILE A 101 1.14 3.07 15.35
N PHE A 102 -0.15 3.28 15.54
CA PHE A 102 -0.68 4.47 16.17
C PHE A 102 -0.24 4.63 17.65
N PRO A 103 -0.25 3.57 18.49
CA PRO A 103 0.33 3.67 19.83
C PRO A 103 1.81 4.02 19.86
N SER A 104 2.59 3.55 18.87
CA SER A 104 4.02 3.86 18.78
C SER A 104 4.30 5.35 18.56
N LEU A 105 3.35 6.10 17.96
CA LEU A 105 3.47 7.56 17.83
C LEU A 105 3.54 8.30 19.17
N LYS A 106 3.02 7.71 20.26
CA LYS A 106 3.07 8.32 21.60
C LYS A 106 4.46 8.31 22.23
N THR A 107 5.30 7.38 21.82
CA THR A 107 6.62 7.15 22.42
C THR A 107 7.77 7.41 21.47
N ALA A 108 7.54 7.28 20.17
CA ALA A 108 8.55 7.53 19.15
C ALA A 108 8.57 9.03 18.76
N HIS A 109 9.76 9.61 18.78
CA HIS A 109 9.93 10.97 18.22
C HIS A 109 9.71 10.99 16.69
N THR A 110 10.13 9.93 16.02
CA THR A 110 9.96 9.74 14.59
C THR A 110 9.68 8.26 14.32
N LEU A 111 8.63 7.97 13.57
CA LEU A 111 8.26 6.63 13.13
C LEU A 111 8.35 6.56 11.60
N LEU A 112 9.12 5.61 11.07
CA LEU A 112 9.22 5.37 9.64
C LEU A 112 8.39 4.14 9.25
N VAL A 113 7.33 4.34 8.49
CA VAL A 113 6.51 3.28 7.91
C VAL A 113 6.92 3.05 6.46
N VAL A 114 7.44 1.86 6.17
CA VAL A 114 7.88 1.47 4.83
C VAL A 114 6.94 0.37 4.31
N ALA A 115 6.20 0.69 3.26
CA ALA A 115 5.24 -0.24 2.67
C ALA A 115 5.09 0.02 1.16
N HIS A 116 4.15 -0.67 0.53
CA HIS A 116 3.84 -0.52 -0.89
C HIS A 116 2.80 0.57 -1.15
N GLY A 117 2.64 0.94 -2.43
CA GLY A 117 1.82 2.07 -2.84
C GLY A 117 0.36 1.99 -2.37
N ASN A 118 -0.33 0.86 -2.53
CA ASN A 118 -1.73 0.76 -2.09
C ASN A 118 -1.86 0.73 -0.57
N SER A 119 -0.93 0.08 0.13
CA SER A 119 -0.93 0.06 1.59
C SER A 119 -0.71 1.46 2.17
N LEU A 120 0.25 2.22 1.63
CA LEU A 120 0.48 3.61 2.04
C LEU A 120 -0.72 4.52 1.68
N ARG A 121 -1.35 4.33 0.51
CA ARG A 121 -2.57 5.07 0.14
C ARG A 121 -3.70 4.82 1.14
N GLY A 122 -3.81 3.58 1.65
CA GLY A 122 -4.78 3.24 2.69
C GLY A 122 -4.55 4.02 3.98
N ILE A 123 -3.31 4.07 4.46
CA ILE A 123 -2.94 4.84 5.65
C ILE A 123 -3.19 6.34 5.44
N ILE A 124 -2.80 6.89 4.29
CA ILE A 124 -3.03 8.30 3.97
C ILE A 124 -4.52 8.62 3.91
N LYS A 125 -5.33 7.74 3.28
CA LYS A 125 -6.78 7.89 3.25
C LYS A 125 -7.37 7.98 4.66
N HIS A 126 -6.94 7.09 5.55
CA HIS A 126 -7.37 7.08 6.94
C HIS A 126 -7.00 8.38 7.66
N LEU A 127 -5.73 8.80 7.59
CA LEU A 127 -5.23 9.98 8.30
C LEU A 127 -5.82 11.30 7.79
N LYS A 128 -6.12 11.39 6.50
CA LYS A 128 -6.62 12.63 5.86
C LYS A 128 -8.12 12.62 5.62
N ASN A 129 -8.83 11.58 6.00
CA ASN A 129 -10.28 11.44 5.74
C ASN A 129 -10.63 11.61 4.24
N ILE A 130 -9.79 11.09 3.35
CA ILE A 130 -10.01 11.20 1.90
C ILE A 130 -11.24 10.37 1.51
N SER A 131 -12.10 10.90 0.64
CA SER A 131 -13.27 10.17 0.14
C SER A 131 -12.88 8.94 -0.69
N ASP A 132 -13.83 8.04 -0.94
CA ASP A 132 -13.61 6.84 -1.76
C ASP A 132 -13.37 7.21 -3.23
N GLU A 133 -13.98 8.30 -3.69
CA GLU A 133 -13.81 8.85 -5.03
C GLU A 133 -12.46 9.53 -5.22
N ASP A 134 -11.94 10.20 -4.19
CA ASP A 134 -10.70 10.97 -4.30
C ASP A 134 -9.45 10.12 -4.08
N ILE A 135 -9.54 9.05 -3.28
CA ILE A 135 -8.38 8.17 -3.05
C ILE A 135 -7.87 7.52 -4.35
N VAL A 136 -8.74 7.30 -5.33
CA VAL A 136 -8.34 6.71 -6.62
C VAL A 136 -7.45 7.64 -7.43
N LYS A 137 -7.49 8.94 -7.18
CA LYS A 137 -6.68 9.98 -7.82
C LYS A 137 -5.31 10.15 -7.17
N LEU A 138 -5.14 9.71 -5.93
CA LEU A 138 -3.87 9.84 -5.22
C LEU A 138 -2.80 8.92 -5.84
N ASN A 139 -1.71 9.54 -6.30
CA ASN A 139 -0.53 8.84 -6.79
C ASN A 139 0.65 9.11 -5.87
N LEU A 140 1.29 8.03 -5.39
CA LEU A 140 2.46 8.13 -4.54
C LEU A 140 3.70 7.81 -5.38
N PRO A 141 4.66 8.74 -5.49
CA PRO A 141 5.92 8.47 -6.16
C PRO A 141 6.76 7.49 -5.34
N THR A 142 7.48 6.60 -6.01
CA THR A 142 8.36 5.63 -5.35
C THR A 142 9.58 6.35 -4.76
N ALA A 143 9.99 5.95 -3.56
CA ALA A 143 11.17 6.46 -2.86
C ALA A 143 11.15 7.96 -2.52
N VAL A 144 9.97 8.56 -2.49
CA VAL A 144 9.78 9.93 -1.96
C VAL A 144 9.05 9.82 -0.63
N PRO A 145 9.65 10.25 0.50
CA PRO A 145 8.98 10.23 1.79
C PRO A 145 7.77 11.17 1.80
N TYR A 146 6.67 10.67 2.38
CA TYR A 146 5.50 11.48 2.72
C TYR A 146 5.48 11.65 4.23
N VAL A 147 5.52 12.89 4.70
CA VAL A 147 5.65 13.23 6.12
C VAL A 147 4.28 13.61 6.67
N PHE A 148 3.95 13.10 7.84
CA PHE A 148 2.87 13.57 8.69
C PHE A 148 3.45 14.14 9.98
N GLU A 149 3.04 15.34 10.33
CA GLU A 149 3.33 15.95 11.61
C GLU A 149 2.05 15.89 12.48
N PHE A 150 2.20 15.41 13.70
CA PHE A 150 1.10 15.26 14.64
C PHE A 150 1.20 16.28 15.78
N ASP A 151 0.06 16.75 16.23
CA ASP A 151 -0.04 17.57 17.45
C ASP A 151 0.04 16.71 18.72
N GLU A 152 -0.01 17.34 19.89
CA GLU A 152 0.03 16.68 21.20
C GLU A 152 -1.14 15.69 21.43
N ASN A 153 -2.23 15.85 20.69
CA ASN A 153 -3.40 14.99 20.74
C ASN A 153 -3.38 13.90 19.66
N LEU A 154 -2.26 13.78 18.90
CA LEU A 154 -2.09 12.88 17.77
C LEU A 154 -3.05 13.16 16.59
N ASN A 155 -3.54 14.38 16.45
CA ASN A 155 -4.19 14.81 15.22
C ASN A 155 -3.15 15.22 14.20
N VAL A 156 -3.44 14.99 12.92
CA VAL A 156 -2.57 15.45 11.83
C VAL A 156 -2.59 16.98 11.80
N ALA A 157 -1.44 17.59 12.13
CA ALA A 157 -1.26 19.04 12.09
C ALA A 157 -0.78 19.52 10.72
N ASN A 158 0.05 18.73 10.03
CA ASN A 158 0.60 19.05 8.72
C ASN A 158 0.94 17.77 7.96
N ASP A 159 0.99 17.86 6.62
CA ASP A 159 1.45 16.77 5.78
C ASP A 159 2.09 17.28 4.48
N TYR A 160 3.16 16.63 4.03
CA TYR A 160 3.87 17.03 2.81
C TYR A 160 4.79 15.92 2.28
N PHE A 161 5.12 16.01 0.99
CA PHE A 161 6.21 15.22 0.43
C PHE A 161 7.56 15.89 0.74
N LEU A 162 8.54 15.09 1.15
CA LEU A 162 9.89 15.55 1.39
C LEU A 162 10.70 15.56 0.09
N GLY A 163 11.05 16.74 -0.40
CA GLY A 163 11.86 16.92 -1.60
C GLY A 163 11.47 18.13 -2.45
N ASN A 164 11.99 18.19 -3.68
CA ASN A 164 11.68 19.29 -4.60
C ASN A 164 10.26 19.12 -5.17
N PRO A 165 9.34 20.10 -5.02
CA PRO A 165 7.96 19.98 -5.44
C PRO A 165 7.78 19.73 -6.95
N GLU A 166 8.62 20.30 -7.81
CA GLU A 166 8.53 20.11 -9.26
C GLU A 166 8.94 18.70 -9.68
N GLU A 167 9.99 18.16 -9.05
CA GLU A 167 10.43 16.79 -9.28
C GLU A 167 9.39 15.79 -8.79
N ILE A 168 8.83 16.02 -7.61
CA ILE A 168 7.77 15.20 -7.04
C ILE A 168 6.55 15.18 -7.97
N LYS A 169 6.14 16.33 -8.48
CA LYS A 169 5.03 16.41 -9.43
C LYS A 169 5.28 15.58 -10.70
N LYS A 170 6.48 15.66 -11.28
CA LYS A 170 6.86 14.82 -12.44
C LYS A 170 6.81 13.33 -12.12
N LEU A 171 7.28 12.93 -10.93
CA LEU A 171 7.24 11.53 -10.49
C LEU A 171 5.79 11.05 -10.27
N MET A 172 4.90 11.87 -9.70
CA MET A 172 3.48 11.55 -9.54
C MET A 172 2.79 11.38 -10.90
N GLU A 173 3.08 12.25 -11.87
CA GLU A 173 2.57 12.14 -13.24
C GLU A 173 3.07 10.87 -13.93
N ALA A 174 4.33 10.49 -13.72
CA ALA A 174 4.88 9.24 -14.23
C ALA A 174 4.14 8.02 -13.66
N VAL A 175 3.83 8.02 -12.36
CA VAL A 175 3.02 6.95 -11.72
C VAL A 175 1.60 6.92 -12.29
N ALA A 176 0.97 8.08 -12.49
CA ALA A 176 -0.38 8.17 -13.07
C ALA A 176 -0.45 7.60 -14.49
N ASN A 177 0.64 7.72 -15.25
CA ASN A 177 0.73 7.25 -16.63
C ASN A 177 1.28 5.82 -16.77
N GLN A 178 1.64 5.17 -15.66
CA GLN A 178 2.06 3.77 -15.68
C GLN A 178 0.93 2.85 -16.17
N GLY A 179 1.10 2.26 -17.35
CA GLY A 179 0.14 1.32 -17.95
C GLY A 179 -0.72 1.92 -19.05
N LYS A 180 -0.56 3.21 -19.38
CA LYS A 180 -1.07 3.73 -20.65
C LYS A 180 -0.11 3.30 -21.76
N LYS A 181 -0.63 2.71 -22.86
CA LYS A 181 0.19 2.48 -24.07
C LYS A 181 0.73 3.82 -24.55
N LYS A 182 2.03 3.83 -24.84
CA LYS A 182 2.64 4.88 -25.66
C LYS A 182 2.15 4.77 -27.11
#